data_256b1aed6634980073a4f42343cae24b
#
_entry.id   256b1aed6634980073a4f42343cae24b
#
_cell.length_a   1.000
_cell.length_b   1.000
_cell.length_c   1.000
_cell.angle_alpha   90.00
_cell.angle_beta   90.00
_cell.angle_gamma   90.00
#
_symmetry.space_group_name_H-M   'P 1'
#
loop_
_entity.id
_entity.type
_entity.pdbx_description
1 polymer ?
#
loop_
_entity_poly.entity_id
_entity_poly.type
_entity_poly.pdbx_seq_one_letter_code
_entity_poly.pdbx_strand_id
1 'polypeptide(L)'
;MTALEQQSKRDALGNTQQDANDVEEPHYIELHGDGTDDTDRGDASADERLSQDTEKKYLTSSYWFLHRGWREVAAYVRRAVHEEVDGMPLKTMLTFSHFEALVERIRDRVEKSADNTCVVWAAPNGFRGILLPESERDEMQMLLDAGALETENPAITPSLRVLLDETKDYIDSPDFASVFTASCNQVFSLFLHNIASSYGVRASEVRRTDKPLLLAKVLPLVSQQAQVALNATPNDYVTAIVEGRELRALSVLMYTAWDEGLGW
;
A
#
# COMPACT_ATOMS: atom_id res chain seq x y z
N MET A 1 -22.87 -49.91 31.08
CA MET A 1 -22.15 -48.64 31.23
C MET A 1 -21.74 -48.51 32.68
N THR A 2 -20.50 -48.70 32.99
CA THR A 2 -19.96 -48.77 34.34
C THR A 2 -19.48 -47.40 34.80
N ALA A 3 -19.49 -47.19 36.11
CA ALA A 3 -19.16 -45.94 36.80
C ALA A 3 -17.82 -45.30 36.38
N LEU A 4 -16.91 -46.12 35.82
CA LEU A 4 -15.61 -45.69 35.29
C LEU A 4 -15.69 -44.90 33.97
N GLU A 5 -16.72 -45.11 33.12
CA GLU A 5 -16.93 -44.34 31.89
C GLU A 5 -17.53 -42.94 32.15
N GLN A 6 -18.21 -42.74 33.27
CA GLN A 6 -18.74 -41.45 33.71
C GLN A 6 -17.67 -40.54 34.33
N GLN A 7 -16.65 -41.16 34.97
CA GLN A 7 -15.52 -40.44 35.56
C GLN A 7 -14.60 -39.87 34.47
N SER A 8 -14.32 -40.69 33.43
CA SER A 8 -13.49 -40.24 32.30
C SER A 8 -14.11 -39.11 31.46
N LYS A 9 -15.43 -39.00 31.42
CA LYS A 9 -16.15 -37.91 30.74
C LYS A 9 -16.19 -36.60 31.56
N ARG A 10 -16.07 -36.68 32.87
CA ARG A 10 -16.01 -35.48 33.75
C ARG A 10 -14.62 -34.87 33.75
N ASP A 11 -13.58 -35.68 33.71
CA ASP A 11 -12.21 -35.17 33.64
C ASP A 11 -11.83 -34.59 32.29
N ALA A 12 -12.53 -34.99 31.20
CA ALA A 12 -12.36 -34.40 29.85
C ALA A 12 -13.11 -33.04 29.66
N LEU A 13 -14.06 -32.70 30.52
CA LEU A 13 -14.87 -31.45 30.43
C LEU A 13 -14.39 -30.37 31.39
N GLY A 14 -13.43 -30.65 32.27
CA GLY A 14 -12.90 -29.74 33.29
C GLY A 14 -11.65 -28.95 32.85
N ASN A 15 -11.05 -29.26 31.69
CA ASN A 15 -9.76 -28.69 31.31
C ASN A 15 -9.80 -27.83 30.04
N THR A 16 -10.94 -27.31 29.65
CA THR A 16 -11.09 -26.48 28.42
C THR A 16 -11.62 -25.07 28.69
N GLN A 17 -11.44 -24.55 29.91
CA GLN A 17 -11.98 -23.23 30.26
C GLN A 17 -10.95 -22.30 30.94
N GLN A 18 -9.65 -22.50 30.69
CA GLN A 18 -8.63 -21.64 31.32
C GLN A 18 -7.54 -21.10 30.38
N ASP A 19 -7.65 -21.29 29.07
CA ASP A 19 -6.65 -20.80 28.07
C ASP A 19 -7.24 -19.86 27.02
N ALA A 20 -8.19 -19.00 27.39
CA ALA A 20 -8.79 -18.03 26.47
C ALA A 20 -8.75 -16.60 27.03
N ASN A 21 -7.62 -16.14 27.58
CA ASN A 21 -7.49 -14.74 27.98
C ASN A 21 -6.04 -14.20 27.96
N ASP A 22 -5.12 -14.79 27.18
CA ASP A 22 -3.86 -14.14 26.87
C ASP A 22 -3.91 -13.58 25.44
N VAL A 23 -4.68 -12.50 25.27
CA VAL A 23 -4.47 -11.57 24.19
C VAL A 23 -3.32 -10.68 24.65
N GLU A 24 -2.11 -10.95 24.19
CA GLU A 24 -0.98 -10.05 24.36
C GLU A 24 -1.35 -8.70 23.75
N GLU A 25 -1.54 -7.71 24.62
CA GLU A 25 -1.60 -6.31 24.20
C GLU A 25 -0.27 -5.95 23.54
N PRO A 26 -0.27 -5.18 22.43
CA PRO A 26 0.97 -4.74 21.82
C PRO A 26 1.75 -3.87 22.81
N HIS A 27 2.94 -4.32 23.20
CA HIS A 27 3.87 -3.54 24.01
C HIS A 27 4.20 -2.24 23.26
N TYR A 28 3.59 -1.15 23.73
CA TYR A 28 4.07 0.19 23.43
C TYR A 28 5.40 0.35 24.16
N ILE A 29 6.46 0.61 23.41
CA ILE A 29 7.75 1.02 23.98
C ILE A 29 7.55 2.44 24.51
N GLU A 30 7.30 2.57 25.82
CA GLU A 30 7.44 3.86 26.50
C GLU A 30 8.89 4.24 26.55
N LEU A 31 9.26 5.19 25.71
CA LEU A 31 10.54 5.90 25.82
C LEU A 31 10.45 6.82 27.06
N HIS A 32 10.89 6.30 28.20
CA HIS A 32 11.13 7.12 29.38
C HIS A 32 12.30 8.07 29.06
N GLY A 33 11.95 9.32 28.79
CA GLY A 33 12.91 10.42 28.86
C GLY A 33 13.28 10.67 30.32
N ASP A 34 14.52 10.35 30.67
CA ASP A 34 15.13 10.72 31.95
C ASP A 34 15.21 12.25 32.05
N GLY A 35 14.43 12.80 32.98
CA GLY A 35 14.40 14.23 33.26
C GLY A 35 15.65 14.64 34.00
N THR A 36 16.67 15.11 33.31
CA THR A 36 17.68 15.95 33.90
C THR A 36 17.43 17.40 33.53
N ASP A 37 16.98 18.12 34.53
CA ASP A 37 16.96 19.59 34.64
C ASP A 37 18.37 20.11 34.39
N ASP A 38 18.62 20.71 33.22
CA ASP A 38 19.84 21.49 32.97
C ASP A 38 19.46 22.82 32.32
N THR A 39 19.40 23.81 33.17
CA THR A 39 19.20 25.22 32.89
C THR A 39 20.26 25.76 31.97
N ASP A 40 19.81 26.53 30.99
CA ASP A 40 20.46 27.66 30.36
C ASP A 40 21.68 27.38 29.46
N ARG A 41 21.42 27.00 28.21
CA ARG A 41 22.22 27.42 27.07
C ARG A 41 21.31 27.78 25.92
N GLY A 42 21.24 29.10 25.62
CA GLY A 42 20.54 29.60 24.43
C GLY A 42 21.12 28.94 23.18
N ASP A 43 20.39 27.94 22.67
CA ASP A 43 20.73 27.23 21.45
C ASP A 43 19.89 27.79 20.31
N ALA A 44 20.54 28.50 19.40
CA ALA A 44 19.98 29.02 18.17
C ALA A 44 19.61 27.89 17.17
N SER A 45 19.68 26.62 17.59
CA SER A 45 19.36 25.44 16.79
C SER A 45 17.95 24.85 17.08
N ALA A 46 17.19 25.47 17.99
CA ALA A 46 15.84 24.95 18.36
C ALA A 46 14.74 25.33 17.34
N ASP A 47 15.04 26.18 16.35
CA ASP A 47 14.06 26.72 15.41
C ASP A 47 13.86 25.84 14.15
N GLU A 48 14.60 24.74 14.03
CA GLU A 48 14.61 23.89 12.82
C GLU A 48 13.89 22.55 12.98
N ARG A 49 13.44 22.21 14.19
CA ARG A 49 12.69 20.97 14.43
C ARG A 49 11.21 21.21 14.32
N LEU A 50 10.55 20.40 13.45
CA LEU A 50 9.10 20.37 13.37
C LEU A 50 8.51 20.11 14.75
N SER A 51 7.45 20.85 15.12
CA SER A 51 6.74 20.56 16.36
C SER A 51 6.13 19.13 16.28
N GLN A 52 6.14 18.42 17.38
CA GLN A 52 5.54 17.08 17.47
C GLN A 52 4.07 17.04 17.01
N ASP A 53 3.33 18.11 17.24
CA ASP A 53 1.95 18.28 16.76
C ASP A 53 1.89 18.38 15.24
N THR A 54 2.77 19.13 14.60
CA THR A 54 2.87 19.24 13.14
C THR A 54 3.24 17.89 12.52
N GLU A 55 4.22 17.20 13.10
CA GLU A 55 4.62 15.85 12.65
C GLU A 55 3.47 14.88 12.72
N LYS A 56 2.75 14.83 13.84
CA LYS A 56 1.57 13.97 14.02
C LYS A 56 0.48 14.27 13.00
N LYS A 57 0.17 15.55 12.77
CA LYS A 57 -0.82 15.97 11.77
C LYS A 57 -0.38 15.62 10.36
N TYR A 58 0.90 15.78 10.03
CA TYR A 58 1.44 15.40 8.74
C TYR A 58 1.32 13.89 8.49
N LEU A 59 1.74 13.06 9.44
CA LEU A 59 1.62 11.60 9.34
C LEU A 59 0.16 11.15 9.21
N THR A 60 -0.77 11.90 9.79
CA THR A 60 -2.21 11.65 9.66
C THR A 60 -2.72 11.87 8.22
N SER A 61 -1.99 12.56 7.35
CA SER A 61 -2.40 12.77 5.95
C SER A 61 -2.61 11.46 5.17
N SER A 62 -1.94 10.37 5.58
CA SER A 62 -2.17 9.02 5.04
C SER A 62 -3.62 8.52 5.20
N TYR A 63 -4.37 9.11 6.14
CA TYR A 63 -5.80 8.83 6.35
C TYR A 63 -6.63 9.04 5.07
N TRP A 64 -6.30 10.05 4.26
CA TRP A 64 -6.98 10.31 3.00
C TRP A 64 -6.91 9.10 2.06
N PHE A 65 -5.71 8.59 1.80
CA PHE A 65 -5.54 7.41 0.95
C PHE A 65 -6.26 6.19 1.54
N LEU A 66 -6.11 5.95 2.85
CA LEU A 66 -6.68 4.78 3.53
C LEU A 66 -8.21 4.79 3.59
N HIS A 67 -8.86 5.95 3.48
CA HIS A 67 -10.32 6.06 3.59
C HIS A 67 -11.03 6.43 2.29
N ARG A 68 -10.35 7.16 1.39
CA ARG A 68 -10.92 7.62 0.11
C ARG A 68 -10.12 7.12 -1.10
N GLY A 69 -8.84 7.38 -1.16
CA GLY A 69 -8.02 7.16 -2.34
C GLY A 69 -8.05 5.72 -2.85
N TRP A 70 -7.93 4.74 -1.98
CA TRP A 70 -7.98 3.33 -2.38
C TRP A 70 -9.30 2.93 -3.05
N ARG A 71 -10.43 3.57 -2.67
CA ARG A 71 -11.74 3.31 -3.29
C ARG A 71 -11.79 3.80 -4.72
N GLU A 72 -11.16 4.94 -5.00
CA GLU A 72 -11.03 5.46 -6.35
C GLU A 72 -10.17 4.54 -7.21
N VAL A 73 -9.01 4.12 -6.70
CA VAL A 73 -8.18 3.11 -7.36
C VAL A 73 -8.98 1.85 -7.68
N ALA A 74 -9.70 1.32 -6.69
CA ALA A 74 -10.53 0.13 -6.88
C ALA A 74 -11.62 0.32 -7.92
N ALA A 75 -12.20 1.53 -8.04
CA ALA A 75 -13.18 1.86 -9.07
C ALA A 75 -12.57 1.90 -10.48
N TYR A 76 -11.36 2.47 -10.63
CA TYR A 76 -10.63 2.48 -11.90
C TYR A 76 -10.25 1.07 -12.33
N VAL A 77 -9.67 0.29 -11.44
CA VAL A 77 -9.30 -1.11 -11.72
C VAL A 77 -10.53 -1.94 -12.10
N ARG A 78 -11.63 -1.80 -11.35
CA ARG A 78 -12.88 -2.51 -11.66
C ARG A 78 -13.39 -2.16 -13.04
N ARG A 79 -13.39 -0.88 -13.43
CA ARG A 79 -13.80 -0.43 -14.75
C ARG A 79 -12.91 -1.04 -15.83
N ALA A 80 -11.59 -0.95 -15.69
CA ALA A 80 -10.64 -1.50 -16.65
C ALA A 80 -10.81 -3.01 -16.83
N VAL A 81 -11.02 -3.75 -15.74
CA VAL A 81 -11.30 -5.19 -15.78
C VAL A 81 -12.61 -5.48 -16.50
N HIS A 82 -13.70 -4.74 -16.20
CA HIS A 82 -14.98 -4.91 -16.89
C HIS A 82 -14.84 -4.67 -18.40
N GLU A 83 -14.18 -3.61 -18.81
CA GLU A 83 -13.98 -3.29 -20.22
C GLU A 83 -13.20 -4.37 -21.00
N GLU A 84 -12.28 -5.06 -20.35
CA GLU A 84 -11.45 -6.10 -20.98
C GLU A 84 -12.05 -7.51 -20.89
N VAL A 85 -12.83 -7.80 -19.85
CA VAL A 85 -13.25 -9.18 -19.52
C VAL A 85 -14.74 -9.43 -19.71
N ASP A 86 -15.61 -8.43 -19.63
CA ASP A 86 -17.08 -8.60 -19.61
C ASP A 86 -17.64 -9.39 -20.82
N GLY A 87 -17.01 -9.28 -21.98
CA GLY A 87 -17.42 -10.04 -23.18
C GLY A 87 -16.82 -11.44 -23.28
N MET A 88 -16.02 -11.89 -22.31
CA MET A 88 -15.28 -13.14 -22.40
C MET A 88 -16.06 -14.30 -21.72
N PRO A 89 -16.49 -15.33 -22.46
CA PRO A 89 -17.09 -16.53 -21.85
C PRO A 89 -16.12 -17.22 -20.87
N LEU A 90 -16.61 -17.74 -19.77
CA LEU A 90 -15.79 -18.48 -18.79
C LEU A 90 -15.10 -19.73 -19.39
N LYS A 91 -15.61 -20.22 -20.54
CA LYS A 91 -15.02 -21.33 -21.31
C LYS A 91 -13.90 -20.88 -22.26
N THR A 92 -13.60 -19.59 -22.33
CA THR A 92 -12.50 -19.08 -23.16
C THR A 92 -11.19 -19.70 -22.73
N MET A 93 -10.44 -20.21 -23.70
CA MET A 93 -9.12 -20.79 -23.49
C MET A 93 -8.08 -19.67 -23.59
N LEU A 94 -7.32 -19.47 -22.52
CA LEU A 94 -6.24 -18.47 -22.46
C LEU A 94 -4.90 -19.18 -22.38
N THR A 95 -3.99 -18.89 -23.29
CA THR A 95 -2.56 -19.21 -23.13
C THR A 95 -1.95 -18.23 -22.13
N PHE A 96 -0.78 -18.53 -21.61
CA PHE A 96 -0.08 -17.63 -20.70
C PHE A 96 0.19 -16.28 -21.38
N SER A 97 0.62 -16.27 -22.63
CA SER A 97 0.86 -15.03 -23.38
C SER A 97 -0.41 -14.19 -23.57
N HIS A 98 -1.57 -14.82 -23.78
CA HIS A 98 -2.86 -14.10 -23.85
C HIS A 98 -3.26 -13.54 -22.49
N PHE A 99 -3.01 -14.27 -21.39
CA PHE A 99 -3.27 -13.79 -20.04
C PHE A 99 -2.34 -12.62 -19.68
N GLU A 100 -1.05 -12.72 -20.00
CA GLU A 100 -0.07 -11.65 -19.83
C GLU A 100 -0.49 -10.38 -20.57
N ALA A 101 -0.85 -10.49 -21.85
CA ALA A 101 -1.36 -9.37 -22.65
C ALA A 101 -2.68 -8.79 -22.11
N LEU A 102 -3.55 -9.62 -21.53
CA LEU A 102 -4.77 -9.15 -20.89
C LEU A 102 -4.46 -8.31 -19.65
N VAL A 103 -3.57 -8.78 -18.79
CA VAL A 103 -3.12 -8.03 -17.60
C VAL A 103 -2.47 -6.71 -18.02
N GLU A 104 -1.64 -6.71 -19.07
CA GLU A 104 -0.99 -5.50 -19.58
C GLU A 104 -2.02 -4.48 -20.09
N ARG A 105 -3.03 -4.89 -20.85
CA ARG A 105 -4.10 -3.98 -21.31
C ARG A 105 -4.90 -3.39 -20.16
N ILE A 106 -5.20 -4.20 -19.12
CA ILE A 106 -5.89 -3.70 -17.91
C ILE A 106 -5.02 -2.66 -17.21
N ARG A 107 -3.71 -2.93 -17.06
CA ARG A 107 -2.76 -1.99 -16.48
C ARG A 107 -2.68 -0.69 -17.29
N ASP A 108 -2.58 -0.80 -18.61
CA ASP A 108 -2.51 0.37 -19.49
C ASP A 108 -3.72 1.28 -19.33
N ARG A 109 -4.92 0.71 -19.17
CA ARG A 109 -6.14 1.50 -18.92
C ARG A 109 -6.17 2.19 -17.56
N VAL A 110 -5.47 1.63 -16.58
CA VAL A 110 -5.39 2.19 -15.22
C VAL A 110 -4.22 3.16 -15.10
N GLU A 111 -3.06 2.80 -15.68
CA GLU A 111 -1.79 3.49 -15.46
C GLU A 111 -1.47 4.57 -16.50
N LYS A 112 -2.10 4.52 -17.70
CA LYS A 112 -1.81 5.45 -18.80
C LYS A 112 -2.99 6.36 -19.08
N SER A 113 -2.69 7.62 -19.42
CA SER A 113 -3.66 8.57 -19.94
C SER A 113 -4.09 8.19 -21.38
N ALA A 114 -5.23 8.75 -21.83
CA ALA A 114 -5.73 8.59 -23.20
C ALA A 114 -4.69 8.95 -24.28
N ASP A 115 -3.71 9.79 -23.97
CA ASP A 115 -2.64 10.23 -24.87
C ASP A 115 -1.41 9.29 -24.86
N ASN A 116 -1.50 8.14 -24.20
CA ASN A 116 -0.42 7.18 -24.03
C ASN A 116 0.87 7.78 -23.42
N THR A 117 0.79 8.99 -22.89
CA THR A 117 1.81 9.56 -22.02
C THR A 117 1.74 8.84 -20.68
N CYS A 118 2.90 8.52 -20.13
CA CYS A 118 3.02 7.86 -18.82
C CYS A 118 2.56 8.84 -17.72
N VAL A 119 1.25 9.10 -17.68
CA VAL A 119 0.63 9.80 -16.57
C VAL A 119 0.01 8.73 -15.72
N VAL A 120 0.67 8.46 -14.66
CA VAL A 120 0.23 7.56 -13.62
C VAL A 120 -1.19 7.94 -13.25
N TRP A 121 -2.14 7.07 -13.64
CA TRP A 121 -3.56 7.13 -13.30
C TRP A 121 -4.37 8.20 -14.07
N ALA A 122 -5.30 7.74 -14.84
CA ALA A 122 -6.27 8.55 -15.59
C ALA A 122 -7.29 9.30 -14.69
N ALA A 123 -6.92 9.63 -13.47
CA ALA A 123 -7.72 10.44 -12.57
C ALA A 123 -7.67 11.92 -12.99
N PRO A 124 -8.74 12.72 -12.80
CA PRO A 124 -8.76 14.13 -13.16
C PRO A 124 -7.61 14.95 -12.57
N ASN A 125 -7.11 14.55 -11.39
CA ASN A 125 -6.01 15.23 -10.69
C ASN A 125 -4.77 14.31 -10.59
N GLY A 126 -4.67 13.28 -11.43
CA GLY A 126 -3.57 12.35 -11.41
C GLY A 126 -3.45 11.56 -10.09
N PHE A 127 -2.23 11.17 -9.79
CA PHE A 127 -1.90 10.41 -8.58
C PHE A 127 -2.09 11.20 -7.30
N ARG A 128 -1.84 12.49 -7.39
CA ARG A 128 -1.86 13.40 -6.24
C ARG A 128 -3.22 13.40 -5.55
N GLY A 129 -4.31 13.58 -6.29
CA GLY A 129 -5.65 13.61 -5.71
C GLY A 129 -6.09 12.29 -5.06
N ILE A 130 -5.49 11.16 -5.47
CA ILE A 130 -5.71 9.85 -4.83
C ILE A 130 -4.95 9.75 -3.50
N LEU A 131 -3.73 10.25 -3.45
CA LEU A 131 -2.86 10.13 -2.28
C LEU A 131 -3.14 11.20 -1.22
N LEU A 132 -3.44 12.44 -1.66
CA LEU A 132 -3.66 13.60 -0.80
C LEU A 132 -4.89 14.40 -1.26
N PRO A 133 -5.56 15.11 -0.35
CA PRO A 133 -6.62 16.04 -0.71
C PRO A 133 -6.06 17.24 -1.51
N GLU A 134 -6.82 17.71 -2.50
CA GLU A 134 -6.41 18.81 -3.38
C GLU A 134 -6.68 20.19 -2.77
N SER A 135 -7.80 20.33 -2.06
CA SER A 135 -8.21 21.61 -1.51
C SER A 135 -7.92 21.74 -0.03
N GLU A 136 -7.65 22.95 0.45
CA GLU A 136 -7.49 23.25 1.88
C GLU A 136 -8.70 22.80 2.71
N ARG A 137 -9.89 22.89 2.13
CA ARG A 137 -11.11 22.45 2.77
C ARG A 137 -11.11 20.93 2.99
N ASP A 138 -10.66 20.16 1.99
CA ASP A 138 -10.62 18.71 2.08
C ASP A 138 -9.49 18.26 3.01
N GLU A 139 -8.35 18.97 3.04
CA GLU A 139 -7.27 18.75 3.99
C GLU A 139 -7.74 18.95 5.44
N MET A 140 -8.44 20.06 5.67
CA MET A 140 -9.01 20.34 6.99
C MET A 140 -10.05 19.29 7.38
N GLN A 141 -10.92 18.91 6.46
CA GLN A 141 -11.92 17.87 6.70
C GLN A 141 -11.28 16.52 7.00
N MET A 142 -10.22 16.16 6.27
CA MET A 142 -9.44 14.94 6.49
C MET A 142 -8.85 14.90 7.91
N LEU A 143 -8.23 15.99 8.35
CA LEU A 143 -7.63 16.08 9.69
C LEU A 143 -8.69 16.07 10.80
N LEU A 144 -9.86 16.65 10.56
CA LEU A 144 -11.01 16.58 11.48
C LEU A 144 -11.56 15.14 11.56
N ASP A 145 -11.78 14.48 10.43
CA ASP A 145 -12.29 13.11 10.34
C ASP A 145 -11.33 12.11 11.01
N ALA A 146 -10.05 12.39 10.96
CA ALA A 146 -9.00 11.61 11.59
C ALA A 146 -8.77 11.94 13.08
N GLY A 147 -9.47 12.95 13.63
CA GLY A 147 -9.33 13.39 15.01
C GLY A 147 -7.99 14.08 15.31
N ALA A 148 -7.29 14.59 14.28
CA ALA A 148 -6.02 15.30 14.42
C ALA A 148 -6.17 16.81 14.61
N LEU A 149 -7.36 17.36 14.41
CA LEU A 149 -7.72 18.75 14.69
C LEU A 149 -8.87 18.82 15.68
N GLU A 150 -8.82 19.85 16.52
CA GLU A 150 -9.94 20.20 17.41
C GLU A 150 -11.04 20.92 16.61
N THR A 151 -12.29 20.57 16.91
CA THR A 151 -13.46 21.08 16.18
C THR A 151 -13.68 22.59 16.41
N GLU A 152 -13.21 23.12 17.56
CA GLU A 152 -13.47 24.50 17.97
C GLU A 152 -12.59 25.53 17.23
N ASN A 153 -11.40 25.15 16.78
CA ASN A 153 -10.51 26.04 16.02
C ASN A 153 -9.67 25.26 14.98
N PRO A 154 -10.29 24.74 13.92
CA PRO A 154 -9.58 23.98 12.91
C PRO A 154 -8.69 24.91 12.10
N ALA A 155 -7.38 24.80 12.27
CA ALA A 155 -6.40 25.58 11.47
C ALA A 155 -5.25 24.69 11.05
N ILE A 156 -4.86 24.83 9.79
CA ILE A 156 -3.63 24.25 9.26
C ILE A 156 -2.52 25.25 9.52
N THR A 157 -1.50 24.81 10.27
CA THR A 157 -0.34 25.65 10.57
C THR A 157 0.49 25.92 9.30
N PRO A 158 1.19 27.05 9.20
CA PRO A 158 2.08 27.32 8.06
C PRO A 158 3.09 26.19 7.81
N SER A 159 3.69 25.65 8.86
CA SER A 159 4.64 24.53 8.75
C SER A 159 4.00 23.27 8.19
N LEU A 160 2.77 22.93 8.59
CA LEU A 160 2.05 21.80 8.03
C LEU A 160 1.67 22.04 6.56
N ARG A 161 1.32 23.28 6.21
CA ARG A 161 1.05 23.68 4.83
C ARG A 161 2.26 23.43 3.93
N VAL A 162 3.44 23.90 4.35
CA VAL A 162 4.69 23.67 3.59
C VAL A 162 4.92 22.19 3.35
N LEU A 163 4.82 21.34 4.39
CA LEU A 163 5.00 19.90 4.25
C LEU A 163 4.03 19.24 3.28
N LEU A 164 2.75 19.64 3.32
CA LEU A 164 1.74 19.09 2.42
C LEU A 164 2.00 19.52 0.97
N ASP A 165 2.39 20.77 0.75
CA ASP A 165 2.67 21.30 -0.57
C ASP A 165 3.95 20.68 -1.15
N GLU A 166 5.03 20.55 -0.38
CA GLU A 166 6.25 19.82 -0.78
C GLU A 166 5.94 18.35 -1.13
N THR A 167 5.07 17.69 -0.35
CA THR A 167 4.67 16.30 -0.65
C THR A 167 3.91 16.22 -1.96
N LYS A 168 3.04 17.19 -2.27
CA LYS A 168 2.32 17.25 -3.54
C LYS A 168 3.28 17.46 -4.72
N ASP A 169 4.24 18.37 -4.58
CA ASP A 169 5.27 18.62 -5.60
C ASP A 169 6.11 17.36 -5.84
N TYR A 170 6.41 16.62 -4.76
CA TYR A 170 7.13 15.37 -4.86
C TYR A 170 6.36 14.29 -5.63
N ILE A 171 5.06 14.15 -5.33
CA ILE A 171 4.17 13.20 -6.03
C ILE A 171 4.05 13.56 -7.52
N ASP A 172 4.06 14.85 -7.85
CA ASP A 172 3.99 15.33 -9.24
C ASP A 172 5.33 15.23 -9.99
N SER A 173 6.41 14.88 -9.29
CA SER A 173 7.73 14.79 -9.90
C SER A 173 7.87 13.61 -10.88
N PRO A 174 8.65 13.78 -11.97
CA PRO A 174 8.96 12.68 -12.88
C PRO A 174 9.69 11.50 -12.21
N ASP A 175 10.47 11.80 -11.17
CA ASP A 175 11.22 10.79 -10.42
C ASP A 175 10.27 9.87 -9.65
N PHE A 176 9.27 10.45 -8.96
CA PHE A 176 8.23 9.66 -8.31
C PHE A 176 7.47 8.78 -9.32
N ALA A 177 7.06 9.35 -10.46
CA ALA A 177 6.36 8.59 -11.50
C ALA A 177 7.20 7.43 -12.03
N SER A 178 8.51 7.63 -12.21
CA SER A 178 9.46 6.60 -12.65
C SER A 178 9.59 5.48 -11.61
N VAL A 179 9.80 5.82 -10.35
CA VAL A 179 9.95 4.85 -9.25
C VAL A 179 8.66 4.07 -9.04
N PHE A 180 7.52 4.75 -9.09
CA PHE A 180 6.22 4.11 -8.95
C PHE A 180 5.96 3.11 -10.08
N THR A 181 6.23 3.50 -11.34
CA THR A 181 6.10 2.61 -12.49
C THR A 181 7.01 1.39 -12.37
N ALA A 182 8.26 1.58 -11.95
CA ALA A 182 9.20 0.49 -11.72
C ALA A 182 8.70 -0.47 -10.62
N SER A 183 8.19 0.06 -9.53
CA SER A 183 7.62 -0.73 -8.42
C SER A 183 6.39 -1.53 -8.86
N CYS A 184 5.49 -0.93 -9.62
CA CYS A 184 4.35 -1.64 -10.21
C CYS A 184 4.81 -2.77 -11.14
N ASN A 185 5.81 -2.52 -12.01
CA ASN A 185 6.37 -3.55 -12.89
C ASN A 185 6.97 -4.73 -12.11
N GLN A 186 7.65 -4.48 -11.02
CA GLN A 186 8.20 -5.55 -10.16
C GLN A 186 7.08 -6.41 -9.55
N VAL A 187 6.04 -5.79 -9.02
CA VAL A 187 4.87 -6.48 -8.43
C VAL A 187 4.15 -7.33 -9.47
N PHE A 188 3.87 -6.77 -10.65
CA PHE A 188 3.18 -7.50 -11.71
C PHE A 188 4.05 -8.59 -12.35
N SER A 189 5.37 -8.39 -12.42
CA SER A 189 6.30 -9.44 -12.84
C SER A 189 6.28 -10.62 -11.89
N LEU A 190 6.29 -10.37 -10.58
CA LEU A 190 6.17 -11.40 -9.56
C LEU A 190 4.80 -12.12 -9.64
N PHE A 191 3.73 -11.37 -9.79
CA PHE A 191 2.38 -11.91 -9.99
C PHE A 191 2.30 -12.85 -11.19
N LEU A 192 2.79 -12.42 -12.34
CA LEU A 192 2.82 -13.24 -13.56
C LEU A 192 3.72 -14.46 -13.41
N HIS A 193 4.89 -14.30 -12.77
CA HIS A 193 5.80 -15.41 -12.47
C HIS A 193 5.12 -16.49 -11.62
N ASN A 194 4.41 -16.10 -10.58
CA ASN A 194 3.71 -17.04 -9.70
C ASN A 194 2.58 -17.80 -10.42
N ILE A 195 1.89 -17.15 -11.37
CA ILE A 195 0.83 -17.80 -12.16
C ILE A 195 1.39 -18.67 -13.28
N ALA A 196 2.55 -18.34 -13.84
CA ALA A 196 3.17 -19.03 -14.98
C ALA A 196 3.31 -20.55 -14.78
N SER A 197 3.60 -20.98 -13.55
CA SER A 197 3.74 -22.39 -13.17
C SER A 197 2.47 -23.19 -13.44
N SER A 198 1.29 -22.59 -13.27
CA SER A 198 -0.01 -23.20 -13.50
C SER A 198 -0.28 -23.46 -15.00
N TYR A 199 0.37 -22.70 -15.87
CA TYR A 199 0.33 -22.89 -17.33
C TYR A 199 1.37 -23.89 -17.83
N GLY A 200 2.20 -24.46 -16.94
CA GLY A 200 3.31 -25.34 -17.28
C GLY A 200 4.55 -24.61 -17.81
N VAL A 201 4.57 -23.30 -17.70
CA VAL A 201 5.73 -22.48 -18.08
C VAL A 201 6.79 -22.59 -17.00
N ARG A 202 7.95 -23.14 -17.32
CA ARG A 202 9.12 -23.20 -16.44
C ARG A 202 10.16 -22.16 -16.88
N ALA A 203 10.76 -21.48 -15.91
CA ALA A 203 11.76 -20.44 -16.17
C ALA A 203 13.00 -20.91 -16.97
N SER A 204 13.24 -22.23 -17.01
CA SER A 204 14.41 -22.84 -17.66
C SER A 204 14.16 -23.38 -19.09
N GLU A 205 12.93 -23.33 -19.58
CA GLU A 205 12.62 -23.93 -20.89
C GLU A 205 12.53 -22.86 -21.98
N VAL A 206 13.45 -22.95 -22.96
CA VAL A 206 13.52 -22.11 -24.17
C VAL A 206 12.29 -22.28 -25.09
N ARG A 207 11.54 -23.38 -24.94
CA ARG A 207 10.27 -23.63 -25.61
C ARG A 207 9.14 -23.58 -24.59
N ARG A 208 8.41 -22.47 -24.60
CA ARG A 208 7.16 -22.32 -23.81
C ARG A 208 6.12 -23.30 -24.38
N THR A 209 5.90 -24.42 -23.72
CA THR A 209 4.72 -25.25 -23.95
C THR A 209 3.57 -24.65 -23.17
N ASP A 210 2.99 -23.58 -23.70
CA ASP A 210 1.83 -22.91 -23.11
C ASP A 210 0.63 -23.85 -23.15
N LYS A 211 0.33 -24.48 -22.02
CA LYS A 211 -0.91 -25.23 -21.88
C LYS A 211 -2.06 -24.25 -21.64
N PRO A 212 -2.99 -24.07 -22.60
CA PRO A 212 -4.05 -23.11 -22.40
C PRO A 212 -4.97 -23.54 -21.25
N LEU A 213 -5.39 -22.58 -20.41
CA LEU A 213 -6.33 -22.76 -19.32
C LEU A 213 -7.67 -22.08 -19.64
N LEU A 214 -8.75 -22.66 -19.14
CA LEU A 214 -10.06 -22.00 -19.18
C LEU A 214 -10.04 -20.76 -18.27
N LEU A 215 -10.66 -19.67 -18.70
CA LEU A 215 -10.83 -18.47 -17.88
C LEU A 215 -11.37 -18.81 -16.48
N ALA A 216 -12.34 -19.72 -16.40
CA ALA A 216 -12.89 -20.22 -15.14
C ALA A 216 -11.84 -20.84 -14.19
N LYS A 217 -10.70 -21.31 -14.71
CA LYS A 217 -9.57 -21.84 -13.91
C LYS A 217 -8.55 -20.78 -13.58
N VAL A 218 -8.45 -19.73 -14.38
CA VAL A 218 -7.53 -18.60 -14.16
C VAL A 218 -8.01 -17.72 -13.02
N LEU A 219 -9.32 -17.46 -12.92
CA LEU A 219 -9.90 -16.61 -11.87
C LEU A 219 -9.52 -17.04 -10.43
N PRO A 220 -9.61 -18.33 -10.05
CA PRO A 220 -9.13 -18.79 -8.74
C PRO A 220 -7.64 -18.55 -8.51
N LEU A 221 -6.79 -18.69 -9.55
CA LEU A 221 -5.35 -18.42 -9.43
C LEU A 221 -5.07 -16.95 -9.15
N VAL A 222 -5.76 -16.04 -9.83
CA VAL A 222 -5.70 -14.60 -9.58
C VAL A 222 -6.14 -14.29 -8.14
N SER A 223 -7.27 -14.86 -7.72
CA SER A 223 -7.79 -14.69 -6.35
C SER A 223 -6.78 -15.20 -5.30
N GLN A 224 -6.16 -16.35 -5.54
CA GLN A 224 -5.14 -16.89 -4.65
C GLN A 224 -3.93 -15.95 -4.55
N GLN A 225 -3.44 -15.41 -5.67
CA GLN A 225 -2.32 -14.46 -5.65
C GLN A 225 -2.69 -13.15 -4.94
N ALA A 226 -3.92 -12.67 -5.08
CA ALA A 226 -4.41 -11.52 -4.33
C ALA A 226 -4.41 -11.79 -2.82
N GLN A 227 -4.81 -12.99 -2.37
CA GLN A 227 -4.74 -13.38 -0.96
C GLN A 227 -3.30 -13.46 -0.44
N VAL A 228 -2.37 -13.97 -1.25
CA VAL A 228 -0.95 -13.98 -0.91
C VAL A 228 -0.42 -12.55 -0.76
N ALA A 229 -0.73 -11.66 -1.72
CA ALA A 229 -0.30 -10.27 -1.66
C ALA A 229 -0.84 -9.50 -0.44
N LEU A 230 -2.03 -9.86 0.06
CA LEU A 230 -2.65 -9.21 1.21
C LEU A 230 -2.22 -9.77 2.57
N ASN A 231 -2.00 -11.10 2.66
CA ASN A 231 -1.96 -11.78 3.96
C ASN A 231 -0.68 -12.58 4.22
N ALA A 232 0.20 -12.75 3.23
CA ALA A 232 1.41 -13.56 3.43
C ALA A 232 2.39 -12.90 4.41
N THR A 233 3.02 -13.73 5.23
CA THR A 233 4.10 -13.32 6.14
C THR A 233 5.19 -14.41 6.13
N PRO A 234 6.38 -14.16 5.58
CA PRO A 234 6.82 -12.94 4.88
C PRO A 234 6.04 -12.67 3.60
N ASN A 235 6.03 -11.40 3.15
CA ASN A 235 5.30 -10.98 1.97
C ASN A 235 6.25 -10.63 0.83
N ASP A 236 6.36 -11.53 -0.15
CA ASP A 236 7.27 -11.37 -1.28
C ASP A 236 6.93 -10.14 -2.16
N TYR A 237 5.65 -9.76 -2.24
CA TYR A 237 5.24 -8.55 -2.99
C TYR A 237 5.73 -7.27 -2.32
N VAL A 238 5.62 -7.19 -0.98
CA VAL A 238 6.16 -6.05 -0.21
C VAL A 238 7.69 -6.05 -0.30
N THR A 239 8.32 -7.20 -0.14
CA THR A 239 9.78 -7.35 -0.25
C THR A 239 10.27 -6.88 -1.62
N ALA A 240 9.60 -7.28 -2.71
CA ALA A 240 9.96 -6.86 -4.07
C ALA A 240 9.95 -5.33 -4.23
N ILE A 241 8.97 -4.63 -3.64
CA ILE A 241 8.91 -3.16 -3.67
C ILE A 241 10.05 -2.54 -2.85
N VAL A 242 10.19 -2.97 -1.58
CA VAL A 242 11.15 -2.38 -0.63
C VAL A 242 12.61 -2.62 -1.07
N GLU A 243 12.88 -3.76 -1.68
CA GLU A 243 14.20 -4.08 -2.22
C GLU A 243 14.45 -3.47 -3.61
N GLY A 244 13.44 -2.84 -4.21
CA GLY A 244 13.55 -2.17 -5.50
C GLY A 244 14.67 -1.11 -5.50
N ARG A 245 15.53 -1.17 -6.52
CA ARG A 245 16.68 -0.27 -6.65
C ARG A 245 16.24 1.19 -6.76
N GLU A 246 15.19 1.42 -7.53
CA GLU A 246 14.65 2.75 -7.83
C GLU A 246 14.08 3.40 -6.57
N LEU A 247 13.31 2.64 -5.78
CA LEU A 247 12.75 3.12 -4.51
C LEU A 247 13.86 3.44 -3.49
N ARG A 248 14.87 2.59 -3.40
CA ARG A 248 16.02 2.83 -2.51
C ARG A 248 16.80 4.07 -2.92
N ALA A 249 17.03 4.26 -4.24
CA ALA A 249 17.72 5.45 -4.75
C ALA A 249 16.93 6.73 -4.43
N LEU A 250 15.62 6.72 -4.65
CA LEU A 250 14.74 7.85 -4.32
C LEU A 250 14.78 8.16 -2.81
N SER A 251 14.70 7.14 -1.96
CA SER A 251 14.77 7.32 -0.51
C SER A 251 16.10 7.97 -0.08
N VAL A 252 17.23 7.54 -0.66
CA VAL A 252 18.53 8.15 -0.37
C VAL A 252 18.56 9.61 -0.80
N LEU A 253 18.05 9.93 -1.99
CA LEU A 253 17.98 11.32 -2.48
C LEU A 253 17.14 12.21 -1.57
N MET A 254 15.99 11.71 -1.11
CA MET A 254 15.14 12.45 -0.17
C MET A 254 15.86 12.72 1.14
N TYR A 255 16.50 11.72 1.74
CA TYR A 255 17.21 11.89 3.00
C TYR A 255 18.40 12.83 2.88
N THR A 256 19.20 12.74 1.80
CA THR A 256 20.33 13.64 1.58
C THR A 256 19.91 15.10 1.34
N ALA A 257 18.83 15.31 0.61
CA ALA A 257 18.29 16.66 0.38
C ALA A 257 17.86 17.34 1.68
N TRP A 258 17.28 16.59 2.62
CA TRP A 258 16.92 17.10 3.93
C TRP A 258 18.13 17.38 4.83
N ASP A 259 19.15 16.51 4.79
CA ASP A 259 20.35 16.63 5.66
C ASP A 259 21.27 17.80 5.22
N GLU A 260 21.27 18.12 3.92
CA GLU A 260 22.07 19.23 3.37
C GLU A 260 21.38 20.60 3.46
N GLY A 261 20.17 20.68 4.04
CA GLY A 261 19.42 21.94 4.16
C GLY A 261 19.03 22.53 2.80
N LEU A 262 19.05 21.71 1.75
CA LEU A 262 18.53 22.03 0.43
C LEU A 262 17.00 21.87 0.44
N GLY A 263 16.32 22.62 1.30
CA GLY A 263 14.89 22.82 1.18
C GLY A 263 14.59 23.43 -0.19
N TRP A 264 13.75 22.76 -0.96
CA TRP A 264 13.31 23.15 -2.31
C TRP A 264 12.52 24.45 -2.26
#